data_9f41f162529304900729188af6a21f06
#
_entry.id   9f41f162529304900729188af6a21f06
#
_cell.length_a   1.000
_cell.length_b   1.000
_cell.length_c   1.000
_cell.angle_alpha   90.00
_cell.angle_beta   90.00
_cell.angle_gamma   90.00
#
_symmetry.space_group_name_H-M   'P 1'
#
loop_
_entity.id
_entity.type
_entity.pdbx_description
1 polymer ?
#
loop_
_entity_poly.entity_id
_entity_poly.type
_entity_poly.pdbx_seq_one_letter_code
_entity_poly.pdbx_strand_id
1 'polypeptide(L)'
;MNLQNMQYLLEISDSGSLSAAAKRLSVTQPYLSKVLRETEKEYGITIFTRGKTGIIPTESGRLFLDMSRDLLEHAEQFRQTFREHLDSCRLRIAADCCFPENDALSKTIHAFSDQHDRTFRLLYRELAGHEVIRELDAGHADIGFIVYPESQNEKVQELLALRSLEEQILFHSSLQLFCRNAHPVLKDPNALTPELFDQYSFVLHSAEAASQISAESSILNGIQSLIRQDQLSGITYVNSRASFYSIIEQTDSIGIGIAPLHDRENSPEITALPVPKWLWPESGHDRELVASCIFRNRVRLSPAAQMYLAELSRL
;
A
#
# COMPACT_ATOMS: atom_id res chain seq x y z
N MET A 1 29.08 -6.31 14.26
CA MET A 1 27.86 -6.98 13.75
C MET A 1 28.02 -7.33 12.29
N ASN A 2 27.59 -8.52 11.84
CA ASN A 2 27.67 -9.00 10.45
C ASN A 2 26.26 -9.35 9.97
N LEU A 3 25.87 -8.90 8.77
CA LEU A 3 24.57 -9.22 8.17
C LEU A 3 24.31 -10.72 8.09
N GLN A 4 25.35 -11.51 7.86
CA GLN A 4 25.26 -12.96 7.84
C GLN A 4 24.84 -13.56 9.20
N ASN A 5 25.30 -12.97 10.32
CA ASN A 5 24.88 -13.39 11.64
C ASN A 5 23.37 -13.14 11.87
N MET A 6 22.83 -12.03 11.34
CA MET A 6 21.38 -11.76 11.38
C MET A 6 20.59 -12.79 10.61
N GLN A 7 21.02 -13.15 9.39
CA GLN A 7 20.41 -14.23 8.61
C GLN A 7 20.40 -15.56 9.37
N TYR A 8 21.49 -15.87 10.07
CA TYR A 8 21.56 -17.07 10.89
C TYR A 8 20.58 -17.06 12.05
N LEU A 9 20.40 -15.90 12.72
CA LEU A 9 19.46 -15.78 13.83
C LEU A 9 18.00 -15.85 13.37
N LEU A 10 17.68 -15.29 12.22
CA LEU A 10 16.36 -15.42 11.60
C LEU A 10 16.06 -16.89 11.26
N GLU A 11 17.01 -17.60 10.65
CA GLU A 11 16.82 -19.04 10.34
C GLU A 11 16.69 -19.90 11.62
N ILE A 12 17.35 -19.54 12.72
CA ILE A 12 17.14 -20.20 14.02
C ILE A 12 15.71 -19.98 14.52
N SER A 13 15.18 -18.76 14.37
CA SER A 13 13.79 -18.44 14.71
C SER A 13 12.79 -19.25 13.89
N ASP A 14 12.97 -19.25 12.58
CA ASP A 14 12.06 -19.92 11.63
C ASP A 14 12.09 -21.46 11.73
N SER A 15 13.28 -22.01 12.04
CA SER A 15 13.46 -23.44 12.23
C SER A 15 13.05 -23.95 13.62
N GLY A 16 12.94 -23.07 14.62
CA GLY A 16 12.66 -23.41 16.03
C GLY A 16 13.73 -24.29 16.68
N SER A 17 14.87 -24.54 16.02
CA SER A 17 15.94 -25.44 16.47
C SER A 17 17.29 -25.08 15.88
N LEU A 18 18.32 -24.97 16.72
CA LEU A 18 19.71 -24.76 16.29
C LEU A 18 20.22 -25.85 15.35
N SER A 19 19.82 -27.10 15.58
CA SER A 19 20.26 -28.22 14.74
C SER A 19 19.58 -28.22 13.36
N ALA A 20 18.30 -27.85 13.31
CA ALA A 20 17.56 -27.71 12.05
C ALA A 20 18.08 -26.53 11.24
N ALA A 21 18.27 -25.36 11.87
CA ALA A 21 18.88 -24.20 11.24
C ALA A 21 20.28 -24.48 10.70
N ALA A 22 21.12 -25.14 11.47
CA ALA A 22 22.48 -25.51 11.06
C ALA A 22 22.48 -26.36 9.80
N LYS A 23 21.56 -27.34 9.72
CA LYS A 23 21.39 -28.20 8.52
C LYS A 23 20.95 -27.38 7.30
N ARG A 24 19.99 -26.48 7.45
CA ARG A 24 19.51 -25.61 6.33
C ARG A 24 20.58 -24.65 5.85
N LEU A 25 21.34 -24.09 6.77
CA LEU A 25 22.40 -23.14 6.46
C LEU A 25 23.73 -23.80 6.03
N SER A 26 23.80 -25.14 6.03
CA SER A 26 25.02 -25.90 5.73
C SER A 26 26.22 -25.52 6.60
N VAL A 27 25.95 -25.25 7.89
CA VAL A 27 26.97 -24.95 8.92
C VAL A 27 26.88 -25.92 10.10
N THR A 28 27.85 -25.89 10.99
CA THR A 28 27.81 -26.74 12.20
C THR A 28 26.98 -26.10 13.31
N GLN A 29 26.25 -26.92 14.06
CA GLN A 29 25.45 -26.43 15.20
C GLN A 29 26.30 -25.72 16.28
N PRO A 30 27.54 -26.18 16.63
CA PRO A 30 28.40 -25.43 17.53
C PRO A 30 28.75 -24.02 17.01
N TYR A 31 28.93 -23.86 15.69
CA TYR A 31 29.18 -22.56 15.09
C TYR A 31 27.98 -21.62 15.28
N LEU A 32 26.75 -22.08 14.95
CA LEU A 32 25.54 -21.27 15.19
C LEU A 32 25.34 -20.92 16.65
N SER A 33 25.60 -21.86 17.55
CA SER A 33 25.53 -21.61 19.00
C SER A 33 26.55 -20.55 19.46
N LYS A 34 27.72 -20.51 18.82
CA LYS A 34 28.72 -19.47 19.07
C LYS A 34 28.24 -18.12 18.56
N VAL A 35 27.74 -18.03 17.31
CA VAL A 35 27.20 -16.81 16.74
C VAL A 35 26.09 -16.23 17.61
N LEU A 36 25.13 -17.05 18.05
CA LEU A 36 24.07 -16.64 18.93
C LEU A 36 24.62 -16.02 20.23
N ARG A 37 25.50 -16.72 20.95
CA ARG A 37 26.05 -16.22 22.19
C ARG A 37 26.86 -14.94 22.01
N GLU A 38 27.63 -14.81 20.93
CA GLU A 38 28.41 -13.60 20.66
C GLU A 38 27.48 -12.41 20.36
N THR A 39 26.39 -12.62 19.60
CA THR A 39 25.39 -11.56 19.34
C THR A 39 24.65 -11.19 20.62
N GLU A 40 24.18 -12.14 21.41
CA GLU A 40 23.51 -11.84 22.68
C GLU A 40 24.44 -11.06 23.66
N LYS A 41 25.72 -11.39 23.68
CA LYS A 41 26.73 -10.68 24.48
C LYS A 41 26.99 -9.26 23.92
N GLU A 42 27.08 -9.10 22.62
CA GLU A 42 27.32 -7.80 21.96
C GLU A 42 26.20 -6.79 22.26
N TYR A 43 24.95 -7.25 22.26
CA TYR A 43 23.78 -6.39 22.50
C TYR A 43 23.27 -6.40 23.94
N GLY A 44 23.84 -7.24 24.81
CA GLY A 44 23.42 -7.34 26.20
C GLY A 44 22.00 -7.88 26.40
N ILE A 45 21.47 -8.64 25.44
CA ILE A 45 20.11 -9.20 25.44
C ILE A 45 20.15 -10.72 25.31
N THR A 46 19.08 -11.37 25.75
CA THR A 46 18.82 -12.79 25.44
C THR A 46 17.84 -12.82 24.28
N ILE A 47 18.27 -13.35 23.11
CA ILE A 47 17.43 -13.39 21.91
C ILE A 47 16.50 -14.60 21.97
N PHE A 48 17.00 -15.75 22.40
CA PHE A 48 16.22 -16.97 22.47
C PHE A 48 16.23 -17.62 23.85
N THR A 49 15.11 -18.25 24.17
CA THR A 49 14.98 -19.12 25.37
C THR A 49 14.54 -20.52 24.94
N ARG A 50 14.83 -21.51 25.78
CA ARG A 50 14.40 -22.90 25.56
C ARG A 50 12.96 -23.08 26.07
N GLY A 51 12.06 -23.46 25.18
CA GLY A 51 10.68 -23.84 25.49
C GLY A 51 10.47 -25.35 25.40
N LYS A 52 9.26 -25.79 25.74
CA LYS A 52 8.86 -27.22 25.62
C LYS A 52 8.89 -27.75 24.19
N THR A 53 8.73 -26.87 23.20
CA THR A 53 8.64 -27.20 21.77
C THR A 53 9.92 -26.81 20.99
N GLY A 54 10.99 -26.38 21.65
CA GLY A 54 12.22 -25.96 20.98
C GLY A 54 12.73 -24.61 21.47
N ILE A 55 13.33 -23.85 20.58
CA ILE A 55 13.85 -22.50 20.82
C ILE A 55 12.79 -21.48 20.48
N ILE A 56 12.52 -20.54 21.38
CA ILE A 56 11.49 -19.50 21.23
C ILE A 56 12.13 -18.13 21.44
N PRO A 57 11.85 -17.12 20.60
CA PRO A 57 12.33 -15.76 20.81
C PRO A 57 11.76 -15.16 22.11
N THR A 58 12.59 -14.44 22.86
CA THR A 58 12.17 -13.57 23.96
C THR A 58 11.47 -12.33 23.41
N GLU A 59 10.93 -11.46 24.28
CA GLU A 59 10.36 -10.17 23.85
C GLU A 59 11.44 -9.28 23.18
N SER A 60 12.61 -9.12 23.84
CA SER A 60 13.75 -8.42 23.25
C SER A 60 14.27 -9.12 21.99
N GLY A 61 14.19 -10.45 21.96
CA GLY A 61 14.57 -11.26 20.80
C GLY A 61 13.66 -11.01 19.60
N ARG A 62 12.35 -10.88 19.79
CA ARG A 62 11.41 -10.54 18.70
C ARG A 62 11.73 -9.18 18.08
N LEU A 63 11.88 -8.17 18.94
CA LEU A 63 12.27 -6.84 18.47
C LEU A 63 13.58 -6.87 17.69
N PHE A 64 14.60 -7.59 18.22
CA PHE A 64 15.89 -7.73 17.53
C PHE A 64 15.75 -8.42 16.16
N LEU A 65 14.94 -9.48 16.07
CA LEU A 65 14.72 -10.23 14.82
C LEU A 65 13.94 -9.41 13.80
N ASP A 66 12.95 -8.63 14.22
CA ASP A 66 12.19 -7.76 13.34
C ASP A 66 13.08 -6.64 12.77
N MET A 67 13.84 -5.96 13.62
CA MET A 67 14.83 -4.97 13.15
C MET A 67 15.92 -5.60 12.26
N SER A 68 16.27 -6.86 12.50
CA SER A 68 17.23 -7.58 11.67
C SER A 68 16.68 -7.90 10.29
N ARG A 69 15.38 -8.19 10.16
CA ARG A 69 14.70 -8.35 8.85
C ARG A 69 14.75 -7.06 8.06
N ASP A 70 14.34 -5.95 8.69
CA ASP A 70 14.34 -4.64 8.05
C ASP A 70 15.74 -4.26 7.54
N LEU A 71 16.77 -4.50 8.35
CA LEU A 71 18.14 -4.19 7.97
C LEU A 71 18.66 -5.07 6.81
N LEU A 72 18.31 -6.36 6.80
CA LEU A 72 18.68 -7.26 5.71
C LEU A 72 17.98 -6.88 4.41
N GLU A 73 16.74 -6.48 4.50
CA GLU A 73 15.95 -5.99 3.38
C GLU A 73 16.55 -4.72 2.78
N HIS A 74 16.92 -3.75 3.62
CA HIS A 74 17.64 -2.55 3.18
C HIS A 74 19.02 -2.86 2.57
N ALA A 75 19.74 -3.84 3.13
CA ALA A 75 21.03 -4.26 2.57
C ALA A 75 20.89 -4.92 1.18
N GLU A 76 19.83 -5.68 0.96
CA GLU A 76 19.55 -6.28 -0.35
C GLU A 76 19.13 -5.22 -1.36
N GLN A 77 18.32 -4.24 -0.96
CA GLN A 77 17.98 -3.07 -1.77
C GLN A 77 19.22 -2.28 -2.19
N PHE A 78 20.15 -2.05 -1.24
CA PHE A 78 21.43 -1.41 -1.58
C PHE A 78 22.17 -2.18 -2.67
N ARG A 79 22.25 -3.51 -2.55
CA ARG A 79 22.88 -4.35 -3.58
C ARG A 79 22.14 -4.26 -4.92
N GLN A 80 20.82 -4.32 -4.89
CA GLN A 80 19.98 -4.23 -6.09
C GLN A 80 20.14 -2.87 -6.76
N THR A 81 20.10 -1.78 -6.01
CA THR A 81 20.28 -0.42 -6.54
C THR A 81 21.59 -0.29 -7.33
N PHE A 82 22.68 -0.87 -6.81
CA PHE A 82 23.97 -0.83 -7.51
C PHE A 82 24.09 -1.81 -8.68
N ARG A 83 23.40 -2.96 -8.65
CA ARG A 83 23.32 -3.86 -9.80
C ARG A 83 22.44 -3.31 -10.92
N GLU A 84 21.37 -2.61 -10.56
CA GLU A 84 20.35 -2.09 -11.48
C GLU A 84 20.69 -0.70 -12.04
N HIS A 85 21.66 0.00 -11.48
CA HIS A 85 22.19 1.25 -12.06
C HIS A 85 22.78 1.05 -13.46
N LEU A 86 23.02 -0.20 -13.86
CA LEU A 86 23.44 -0.54 -15.22
C LEU A 86 22.25 -0.71 -16.18
N ASP A 87 21.00 -0.90 -15.69
CA ASP A 87 19.76 -1.04 -16.48
C ASP A 87 18.83 0.13 -16.21
N SER A 88 19.04 1.24 -16.89
CA SER A 88 18.50 2.57 -16.57
C SER A 88 17.00 2.82 -16.80
N CYS A 89 16.18 1.81 -17.06
CA CYS A 89 14.78 2.00 -17.46
C CYS A 89 13.78 1.16 -16.64
N ARG A 90 13.94 1.10 -15.31
CA ARG A 90 12.98 0.45 -14.43
C ARG A 90 12.14 1.49 -13.69
N LEU A 91 10.81 1.28 -13.66
CA LEU A 91 9.86 2.06 -12.89
C LEU A 91 8.95 1.12 -12.09
N ARG A 92 8.91 1.30 -10.77
CA ARG A 92 8.06 0.55 -9.85
C ARG A 92 7.11 1.51 -9.17
N ILE A 93 5.82 1.27 -9.35
CA ILE A 93 4.74 2.08 -8.80
C ILE A 93 3.94 1.22 -7.84
N ALA A 94 3.68 1.75 -6.66
CA ALA A 94 2.72 1.24 -5.71
C ALA A 94 1.58 2.26 -5.58
N ALA A 95 0.34 1.87 -5.82
CA ALA A 95 -0.79 2.78 -5.76
C ALA A 95 -1.85 2.28 -4.79
N ASP A 96 -2.42 3.18 -4.01
CA ASP A 96 -3.64 2.88 -3.27
C ASP A 96 -4.71 2.42 -4.26
N CYS A 97 -5.39 1.31 -3.95
CA CYS A 97 -6.45 0.76 -4.78
C CYS A 97 -7.61 1.75 -5.02
N CYS A 98 -7.72 2.78 -4.20
CA CYS A 98 -8.67 3.86 -4.38
C CYS A 98 -8.15 4.99 -5.27
N PHE A 99 -6.86 5.02 -5.59
CA PHE A 99 -6.28 6.09 -6.39
C PHE A 99 -6.78 6.01 -7.85
N PRO A 100 -7.32 7.09 -8.43
CA PRO A 100 -7.84 7.06 -9.80
C PRO A 100 -6.72 6.88 -10.82
N GLU A 101 -7.04 6.27 -11.96
CA GLU A 101 -6.10 6.15 -13.09
C GLU A 101 -5.71 7.52 -13.64
N ASN A 102 -4.52 7.57 -14.19
CA ASN A 102 -4.03 8.76 -14.88
C ASN A 102 -3.30 8.39 -16.18
N ASP A 103 -3.35 9.31 -17.13
CA ASP A 103 -2.73 9.12 -18.45
C ASP A 103 -1.19 9.14 -18.41
N ALA A 104 -0.58 9.57 -17.30
CA ALA A 104 0.87 9.69 -17.20
C ALA A 104 1.58 8.35 -17.40
N LEU A 105 0.94 7.23 -16.94
CA LEU A 105 1.49 5.90 -17.13
C LEU A 105 1.57 5.53 -18.62
N SER A 106 0.48 5.70 -19.35
CA SER A 106 0.41 5.43 -20.78
C SER A 106 1.37 6.30 -21.58
N LYS A 107 1.45 7.60 -21.26
CA LYS A 107 2.40 8.54 -21.89
C LYS A 107 3.84 8.14 -21.63
N THR A 108 4.16 7.72 -20.38
CA THR A 108 5.50 7.26 -20.03
C THR A 108 5.87 5.97 -20.79
N ILE A 109 4.96 5.00 -20.88
CA ILE A 109 5.17 3.77 -21.64
C ILE A 109 5.43 4.08 -23.12
N HIS A 110 4.62 4.96 -23.74
CA HIS A 110 4.82 5.37 -25.14
C HIS A 110 6.19 6.03 -25.34
N ALA A 111 6.57 6.97 -24.47
CA ALA A 111 7.83 7.66 -24.57
C ALA A 111 9.06 6.73 -24.46
N PHE A 112 8.95 5.64 -23.69
CA PHE A 112 10.03 4.64 -23.60
C PHE A 112 9.99 3.64 -24.76
N SER A 113 8.81 3.29 -25.28
CA SER A 113 8.67 2.38 -26.41
C SER A 113 9.29 2.95 -27.68
N ASP A 114 9.26 4.28 -27.85
CA ASP A 114 9.85 4.98 -28.99
C ASP A 114 11.39 5.06 -28.91
N GLN A 115 11.98 4.82 -27.74
CA GLN A 115 13.43 4.80 -27.55
C GLN A 115 13.98 3.38 -27.78
N HIS A 116 14.25 3.03 -29.04
CA HIS A 116 14.54 1.67 -29.55
C HIS A 116 15.74 0.93 -28.89
N ASP A 117 16.56 1.57 -28.08
CA ASP A 117 17.81 1.01 -27.53
C ASP A 117 17.77 0.60 -26.06
N ARG A 118 16.61 0.68 -25.38
CA ARG A 118 16.54 0.39 -23.94
C ARG A 118 15.42 -0.56 -23.55
N THR A 119 15.74 -1.61 -22.80
CA THR A 119 14.74 -2.46 -22.14
C THR A 119 14.05 -1.68 -21.04
N PHE A 120 12.75 -1.41 -21.20
CA PHE A 120 11.91 -0.79 -20.20
C PHE A 120 11.19 -1.87 -19.37
N ARG A 121 11.22 -1.72 -18.04
CA ARG A 121 10.47 -2.59 -17.12
C ARG A 121 9.63 -1.74 -16.20
N LEU A 122 8.31 -1.93 -16.26
CA LEU A 122 7.35 -1.27 -15.39
C LEU A 122 6.67 -2.32 -14.51
N LEU A 123 6.60 -2.04 -13.22
CA LEU A 123 5.80 -2.79 -12.26
C LEU A 123 4.81 -1.82 -11.63
N TYR A 124 3.52 -2.10 -11.79
CA TYR A 124 2.44 -1.35 -11.14
C TYR A 124 1.68 -2.29 -10.21
N ARG A 125 1.49 -1.90 -8.96
CA ARG A 125 0.78 -2.69 -7.94
C ARG A 125 -0.26 -1.83 -7.25
N GLU A 126 -1.47 -2.40 -7.11
CA GLU A 126 -2.53 -1.84 -6.28
C GLU A 126 -2.44 -2.45 -4.88
N LEU A 127 -2.45 -1.61 -3.86
CA LEU A 127 -2.21 -1.98 -2.47
C LEU A 127 -3.14 -1.15 -1.56
N ALA A 128 -3.17 -1.45 -0.27
CA ALA A 128 -3.74 -0.54 0.71
C ALA A 128 -2.78 0.64 0.97
N GLY A 129 -3.29 1.83 1.27
CA GLY A 129 -2.48 3.05 1.39
C GLY A 129 -1.29 2.93 2.35
N HIS A 130 -1.44 2.26 3.50
CA HIS A 130 -0.35 2.02 4.44
C HIS A 130 0.72 1.06 3.90
N GLU A 131 0.35 0.13 3.02
CA GLU A 131 1.28 -0.77 2.34
C GLU A 131 2.09 -0.02 1.29
N VAL A 132 1.48 0.96 0.61
CA VAL A 132 2.20 1.84 -0.34
C VAL A 132 3.39 2.52 0.35
N ILE A 133 3.17 3.07 1.55
CA ILE A 133 4.25 3.70 2.32
C ILE A 133 5.34 2.69 2.69
N ARG A 134 4.95 1.49 3.13
CA ARG A 134 5.91 0.41 3.45
C ARG A 134 6.72 -0.03 2.24
N GLU A 135 6.11 -0.16 1.07
CA GLU A 135 6.79 -0.52 -0.17
C GLU A 135 7.83 0.53 -0.60
N LEU A 136 7.53 1.81 -0.39
CA LEU A 136 8.50 2.89 -0.62
C LEU A 136 9.63 2.88 0.41
N ASP A 137 9.29 2.73 1.69
CA ASP A 137 10.27 2.69 2.77
C ASP A 137 11.20 1.48 2.62
N ALA A 138 10.65 0.34 2.25
CA ALA A 138 11.38 -0.86 1.90
C ALA A 138 12.15 -0.74 0.55
N GLY A 139 11.96 0.30 -0.26
CA GLY A 139 12.59 0.50 -1.59
C GLY A 139 12.12 -0.49 -2.64
N HIS A 140 10.98 -1.12 -2.44
CA HIS A 140 10.33 -1.99 -3.41
C HIS A 140 9.53 -1.21 -4.46
N ALA A 141 9.17 0.06 -4.16
CA ALA A 141 8.59 1.00 -5.10
C ALA A 141 9.45 2.26 -5.22
N ASP A 142 9.41 2.90 -6.37
CA ASP A 142 10.11 4.15 -6.67
C ASP A 142 9.17 5.33 -6.45
N ILE A 143 7.88 5.14 -6.78
CA ILE A 143 6.80 6.12 -6.65
C ILE A 143 5.60 5.44 -5.99
N GLY A 144 4.97 6.13 -5.06
CA GLY A 144 3.73 5.72 -4.42
C GLY A 144 2.61 6.71 -4.66
N PHE A 145 1.37 6.20 -4.69
CA PHE A 145 0.16 7.01 -4.69
C PHE A 145 -0.67 6.67 -3.48
N ILE A 146 -1.04 7.68 -2.73
CA ILE A 146 -1.91 7.54 -1.54
C ILE A 146 -3.10 8.47 -1.63
N VAL A 147 -4.18 8.06 -0.96
CA VAL A 147 -5.37 8.88 -0.78
C VAL A 147 -5.73 8.88 0.70
N TYR A 148 -6.01 10.06 1.22
CA TYR A 148 -6.37 10.21 2.63
C TYR A 148 -7.30 11.41 2.83
N PRO A 149 -8.10 11.42 3.93
CA PRO A 149 -8.92 12.58 4.29
C PRO A 149 -8.07 13.82 4.61
N GLU A 150 -8.49 14.99 4.18
CA GLU A 150 -7.80 16.27 4.44
C GLU A 150 -7.55 16.48 5.94
N SER A 151 -8.47 16.05 6.80
CA SER A 151 -8.32 16.12 8.26
C SER A 151 -7.14 15.28 8.83
N GLN A 152 -6.62 14.36 8.06
CA GLN A 152 -5.45 13.53 8.44
C GLN A 152 -4.13 14.10 7.91
N ASN A 153 -4.16 15.21 7.19
CA ASN A 153 -2.98 15.76 6.50
C ASN A 153 -1.78 15.92 7.45
N GLU A 154 -1.95 16.53 8.62
CA GLU A 154 -0.85 16.72 9.59
C GLU A 154 -0.21 15.37 9.98
N LYS A 155 -1.02 14.35 10.27
CA LYS A 155 -0.53 13.03 10.66
C LYS A 155 0.17 12.31 9.52
N VAL A 156 -0.34 12.48 8.28
CA VAL A 156 0.30 11.94 7.08
C VAL A 156 1.66 12.60 6.89
N GLN A 157 1.76 13.93 7.01
CA GLN A 157 3.03 14.66 6.91
C GLN A 157 4.04 14.19 7.96
N GLU A 158 3.62 14.01 9.21
CA GLU A 158 4.48 13.45 10.27
C GLU A 158 4.99 12.05 9.92
N LEU A 159 4.08 11.18 9.45
CA LEU A 159 4.42 9.81 9.04
C LEU A 159 5.43 9.79 7.89
N LEU A 160 5.21 10.59 6.85
CA LEU A 160 6.11 10.69 5.69
C LEU A 160 7.48 11.25 6.09
N ALA A 161 7.52 12.27 6.96
CA ALA A 161 8.75 12.84 7.47
C ALA A 161 9.59 11.82 8.25
N LEU A 162 8.96 11.00 9.12
CA LEU A 162 9.62 9.92 9.85
C LEU A 162 10.27 8.88 8.92
N ARG A 163 9.71 8.68 7.73
CA ARG A 163 10.19 7.74 6.72
C ARG A 163 11.09 8.38 5.66
N SER A 164 11.40 9.68 5.79
CA SER A 164 12.16 10.45 4.81
C SER A 164 11.54 10.36 3.39
N LEU A 165 10.22 10.42 3.32
CA LEU A 165 9.45 10.49 2.10
C LEU A 165 9.01 11.94 1.84
N GLU A 166 9.02 12.35 0.58
CA GLU A 166 8.45 13.60 0.09
C GLU A 166 7.07 13.34 -0.49
N GLU A 167 6.20 14.34 -0.40
CA GLU A 167 4.87 14.31 -0.97
C GLU A 167 4.69 15.43 -1.99
N GLN A 168 3.97 15.10 -3.06
CA GLN A 168 3.43 16.05 -4.02
C GLN A 168 1.92 15.82 -4.09
N ILE A 169 1.13 16.77 -3.58
CA ILE A 169 -0.33 16.77 -3.75
C ILE A 169 -0.64 16.95 -5.23
N LEU A 170 -1.46 16.06 -5.77
CA LEU A 170 -1.85 16.07 -7.18
C LEU A 170 -3.20 16.76 -7.35
N PHE A 171 -4.18 16.40 -6.53
CA PHE A 171 -5.52 16.99 -6.57
C PHE A 171 -6.29 16.71 -5.28
N HIS A 172 -7.36 17.47 -5.09
CA HIS A 172 -8.37 17.22 -4.07
C HIS A 172 -9.61 16.58 -4.70
N SER A 173 -10.25 15.69 -3.98
CA SER A 173 -11.41 14.93 -4.47
C SER A 173 -12.44 14.70 -3.37
N SER A 174 -13.51 14.00 -3.69
CA SER A 174 -14.54 13.58 -2.75
C SER A 174 -15.05 12.18 -3.06
N LEU A 175 -15.74 11.56 -2.12
CA LEU A 175 -16.41 10.30 -2.39
C LEU A 175 -17.61 10.48 -3.29
N GLN A 176 -17.81 9.50 -4.16
CA GLN A 176 -18.97 9.35 -5.02
C GLN A 176 -19.53 7.95 -4.95
N LEU A 177 -20.79 7.81 -5.30
CA LEU A 177 -21.44 6.54 -5.57
C LEU A 177 -21.30 6.21 -7.06
N PHE A 178 -21.02 4.97 -7.37
CA PHE A 178 -20.90 4.46 -8.74
C PHE A 178 -21.93 3.38 -8.99
N CYS A 179 -22.66 3.45 -10.08
CA CYS A 179 -23.58 2.41 -10.50
C CYS A 179 -23.61 2.30 -12.02
N ARG A 180 -24.01 1.14 -12.56
CA ARG A 180 -24.19 0.96 -14.01
C ARG A 180 -25.27 1.92 -14.56
N ASN A 181 -25.16 2.35 -15.80
CA ASN A 181 -26.08 3.32 -16.42
C ASN A 181 -27.56 2.87 -16.46
N ALA A 182 -27.79 1.56 -16.44
CA ALA A 182 -29.15 1.01 -16.37
C ALA A 182 -29.61 0.69 -14.95
N HIS A 183 -28.91 1.19 -13.90
CA HIS A 183 -29.23 0.89 -12.51
C HIS A 183 -30.59 1.49 -12.12
N PRO A 184 -31.44 0.74 -11.39
CA PRO A 184 -32.77 1.23 -10.98
C PRO A 184 -32.74 2.52 -10.16
N VAL A 185 -31.69 2.76 -9.39
CA VAL A 185 -31.50 3.97 -8.57
C VAL A 185 -31.49 5.26 -9.41
N LEU A 186 -31.14 5.19 -10.69
CA LEU A 186 -31.09 6.34 -11.59
C LEU A 186 -32.48 6.81 -12.07
N LYS A 187 -33.56 6.04 -11.80
CA LYS A 187 -34.92 6.45 -12.15
C LYS A 187 -35.37 7.66 -11.32
N ASP A 188 -34.92 7.75 -10.07
CA ASP A 188 -35.12 8.91 -9.19
C ASP A 188 -33.87 9.16 -8.34
N PRO A 189 -32.87 9.85 -8.86
CA PRO A 189 -31.63 10.14 -8.14
C PRO A 189 -31.80 10.98 -6.88
N ASN A 190 -32.96 11.66 -6.73
CA ASN A 190 -33.26 12.46 -5.54
C ASN A 190 -33.85 11.62 -4.39
N ALA A 191 -34.26 10.39 -4.67
CA ALA A 191 -34.83 9.47 -3.70
C ALA A 191 -33.79 8.55 -3.05
N LEU A 192 -32.53 8.97 -2.92
CA LEU A 192 -31.48 8.21 -2.25
C LEU A 192 -31.70 8.18 -0.73
N THR A 193 -32.70 7.43 -0.29
CA THR A 193 -33.04 7.24 1.13
C THR A 193 -32.41 5.97 1.68
N PRO A 194 -32.25 5.84 3.02
CA PRO A 194 -31.78 4.61 3.64
C PRO A 194 -32.58 3.36 3.22
N GLU A 195 -33.91 3.48 3.15
CA GLU A 195 -34.81 2.38 2.80
C GLU A 195 -34.62 1.89 1.35
N LEU A 196 -34.24 2.80 0.44
CA LEU A 196 -33.91 2.41 -0.93
C LEU A 196 -32.55 1.70 -0.96
N PHE A 197 -31.60 2.17 -0.17
CA PHE A 197 -30.26 1.58 -0.09
C PHE A 197 -30.27 0.15 0.48
N ASP A 198 -31.20 -0.16 1.39
CA ASP A 198 -31.35 -1.52 1.94
C ASP A 198 -31.66 -2.58 0.87
N GLN A 199 -32.09 -2.17 -0.32
CA GLN A 199 -32.41 -3.05 -1.44
C GLN A 199 -31.18 -3.43 -2.29
N TYR A 200 -30.04 -2.76 -2.10
CA TYR A 200 -28.85 -2.94 -2.91
C TYR A 200 -27.66 -3.40 -2.08
N SER A 201 -26.76 -4.13 -2.72
CA SER A 201 -25.43 -4.42 -2.17
C SER A 201 -24.43 -3.35 -2.55
N PHE A 202 -23.36 -3.28 -1.79
CA PHE A 202 -22.32 -2.26 -1.96
C PHE A 202 -20.98 -2.89 -2.26
N VAL A 203 -20.16 -2.17 -3.04
CA VAL A 203 -18.78 -2.53 -3.32
C VAL A 203 -17.87 -1.44 -2.77
N LEU A 204 -16.95 -1.83 -1.91
CA LEU A 204 -15.95 -0.94 -1.32
C LEU A 204 -14.55 -1.51 -1.56
N HIS A 205 -13.58 -0.62 -1.64
CA HIS A 205 -12.18 -1.04 -1.59
C HIS A 205 -11.84 -1.53 -0.19
N SER A 206 -11.24 -2.72 -0.10
CA SER A 206 -10.77 -3.28 1.16
C SER A 206 -9.54 -2.51 1.63
N ALA A 207 -9.63 -1.89 2.81
CA ALA A 207 -8.47 -1.89 3.67
C ALA A 207 -8.50 -3.24 4.38
N GLU A 208 -7.47 -4.07 4.21
CA GLU A 208 -7.45 -5.44 4.72
C GLU A 208 -8.13 -5.62 6.07
N ALA A 209 -8.86 -6.72 6.18
CA ALA A 209 -9.57 -7.11 7.39
C ALA A 209 -8.65 -6.95 8.61
N ALA A 210 -9.07 -6.11 9.50
CA ALA A 210 -8.46 -5.61 10.73
C ALA A 210 -7.94 -6.69 11.70
N SER A 211 -7.00 -7.52 11.27
CA SER A 211 -6.27 -8.41 12.20
C SER A 211 -5.04 -7.75 12.82
N GLN A 212 -4.56 -6.64 12.25
CA GLN A 212 -3.50 -5.82 12.83
C GLN A 212 -3.71 -4.34 12.45
N ILE A 213 -4.50 -3.62 13.24
CA ILE A 213 -4.62 -2.17 13.12
C ILE A 213 -3.31 -1.56 13.62
N SER A 214 -2.40 -1.26 12.71
CA SER A 214 -1.27 -0.38 13.03
C SER A 214 -1.76 1.07 13.11
N ALA A 215 -1.06 1.94 13.83
CA ALA A 215 -1.37 3.36 13.84
C ALA A 215 -1.35 3.95 12.40
N GLU A 216 -0.49 3.44 11.53
CA GLU A 216 -0.37 3.82 10.13
C GLU A 216 -1.62 3.43 9.31
N SER A 217 -2.17 2.22 9.53
CA SER A 217 -3.39 1.80 8.83
C SER A 217 -4.59 2.64 9.25
N SER A 218 -4.66 3.12 10.48
CA SER A 218 -5.77 3.97 10.94
C SER A 218 -5.75 5.37 10.31
N ILE A 219 -4.58 5.88 9.94
CA ILE A 219 -4.44 7.20 9.29
C ILE A 219 -4.85 7.12 7.81
N LEU A 220 -4.45 6.04 7.12
CA LEU A 220 -4.62 5.90 5.67
C LEU A 220 -5.88 5.11 5.26
N ASN A 221 -6.55 4.43 6.19
CA ASN A 221 -7.84 3.78 5.94
C ASN A 221 -9.02 4.77 5.90
N GLY A 222 -8.73 6.02 5.57
CA GLY A 222 -9.64 7.15 5.72
C GLY A 222 -10.97 7.02 4.98
N ILE A 223 -11.01 6.41 3.81
CA ILE A 223 -12.23 6.31 3.00
C ILE A 223 -13.33 5.51 3.74
N GLN A 224 -12.96 4.44 4.42
CA GLN A 224 -13.94 3.63 5.14
C GLN A 224 -14.50 4.32 6.39
N SER A 225 -13.72 5.21 7.00
CA SER A 225 -14.17 6.00 8.15
C SER A 225 -15.03 7.19 7.76
N LEU A 226 -15.04 7.59 6.47
CA LEU A 226 -15.81 8.73 5.97
C LEU A 226 -17.28 8.41 5.72
N ILE A 227 -17.69 7.14 5.79
CA ILE A 227 -19.08 6.73 5.56
C ILE A 227 -19.58 5.88 6.71
N ARG A 228 -20.88 5.97 6.94
CA ARG A 228 -21.59 5.14 7.91
C ARG A 228 -21.86 3.74 7.35
N GLN A 229 -20.85 2.86 7.47
CA GLN A 229 -20.97 1.49 6.97
C GLN A 229 -22.06 0.67 7.67
N ASP A 230 -22.41 1.05 8.90
CA ASP A 230 -23.55 0.48 9.65
C ASP A 230 -24.90 0.69 8.95
N GLN A 231 -24.95 1.61 8.00
CA GLN A 231 -26.14 1.91 7.20
C GLN A 231 -26.16 1.19 5.84
N LEU A 232 -25.19 0.33 5.57
CA LEU A 232 -25.07 -0.39 4.31
C LEU A 232 -25.43 -1.86 4.51
N SER A 233 -26.37 -2.37 3.73
CA SER A 233 -26.68 -3.79 3.66
C SER A 233 -25.81 -4.47 2.59
N GLY A 234 -25.25 -5.64 2.89
CA GLY A 234 -24.55 -6.48 1.90
C GLY A 234 -23.30 -5.84 1.28
N ILE A 235 -22.19 -5.77 2.03
CA ILE A 235 -20.94 -5.17 1.55
C ILE A 235 -20.02 -6.23 0.94
N THR A 236 -19.52 -5.97 -0.25
CA THR A 236 -18.43 -6.70 -0.91
C THR A 236 -17.17 -5.86 -0.87
N TYR A 237 -16.10 -6.39 -0.28
CA TYR A 237 -14.80 -5.74 -0.27
C TYR A 237 -13.92 -6.27 -1.40
N VAL A 238 -13.25 -5.37 -2.11
CA VAL A 238 -12.31 -5.67 -3.20
C VAL A 238 -11.01 -4.90 -3.00
N ASN A 239 -9.90 -5.48 -3.42
CA ASN A 239 -8.56 -4.88 -3.37
C ASN A 239 -7.99 -4.50 -4.75
N SER A 240 -8.84 -4.49 -5.76
CA SER A 240 -8.48 -4.16 -7.14
C SER A 240 -9.55 -3.27 -7.76
N ARG A 241 -9.11 -2.24 -8.45
CA ARG A 241 -10.01 -1.35 -9.21
C ARG A 241 -10.73 -2.08 -10.33
N ALA A 242 -10.04 -2.98 -11.02
CA ALA A 242 -10.67 -3.78 -12.06
C ALA A 242 -11.85 -4.61 -11.53
N SER A 243 -11.68 -5.22 -10.35
CA SER A 243 -12.78 -5.96 -9.69
C SER A 243 -13.89 -5.02 -9.24
N PHE A 244 -13.55 -3.83 -8.73
CA PHE A 244 -14.52 -2.83 -8.30
C PHE A 244 -15.45 -2.44 -9.44
N TYR A 245 -14.91 -2.00 -10.55
CA TYR A 245 -15.71 -1.57 -11.72
C TYR A 245 -16.42 -2.74 -12.38
N SER A 246 -15.79 -3.91 -12.50
CA SER A 246 -16.42 -5.10 -13.11
C SER A 246 -17.67 -5.56 -12.34
N ILE A 247 -17.67 -5.53 -11.03
CA ILE A 247 -18.85 -5.88 -10.22
C ILE A 247 -19.97 -4.85 -10.43
N ILE A 248 -19.65 -3.56 -10.41
CA ILE A 248 -20.62 -2.48 -10.62
C ILE A 248 -21.27 -2.56 -12.00
N GLU A 249 -20.49 -2.83 -13.04
CA GLU A 249 -20.98 -2.93 -14.42
C GLU A 249 -21.93 -4.12 -14.62
N GLN A 250 -21.69 -5.23 -13.94
CA GLN A 250 -22.39 -6.50 -14.14
C GLN A 250 -23.54 -6.75 -13.17
N THR A 251 -23.70 -5.91 -12.15
CA THR A 251 -24.71 -6.13 -11.08
C THR A 251 -25.49 -4.84 -10.77
N ASP A 252 -26.47 -4.95 -9.86
CA ASP A 252 -27.12 -3.80 -9.22
C ASP A 252 -26.43 -3.41 -7.90
N SER A 253 -25.13 -3.66 -7.78
CA SER A 253 -24.33 -3.17 -6.66
C SER A 253 -23.94 -1.72 -6.85
N ILE A 254 -23.88 -0.97 -5.76
CA ILE A 254 -23.45 0.44 -5.75
C ILE A 254 -22.02 0.49 -5.21
N GLY A 255 -21.08 0.99 -6.01
CA GLY A 255 -19.72 1.25 -5.58
C GLY A 255 -19.61 2.55 -4.79
N ILE A 256 -18.76 2.58 -3.77
CA ILE A 256 -18.37 3.81 -3.08
C ILE A 256 -16.87 3.99 -3.25
N GLY A 257 -16.48 5.08 -3.92
CA GLY A 257 -15.09 5.32 -4.29
C GLY A 257 -14.81 6.79 -4.50
N ILE A 258 -13.64 7.10 -5.03
CA ILE A 258 -13.17 8.46 -5.26
C ILE A 258 -13.59 8.91 -6.65
N ALA A 259 -13.98 10.19 -6.75
CA ALA A 259 -14.25 10.82 -8.03
C ALA A 259 -13.01 10.74 -8.93
N PRO A 260 -13.15 10.30 -10.20
CA PRO A 260 -12.04 10.26 -11.14
C PRO A 260 -11.52 11.67 -11.46
N LEU A 261 -10.26 11.74 -11.88
CA LEU A 261 -9.58 13.01 -12.18
C LEU A 261 -10.18 13.72 -13.41
N HIS A 262 -10.67 12.94 -14.39
CA HIS A 262 -11.25 13.43 -15.64
C HIS A 262 -12.53 12.68 -16.01
N ASP A 263 -13.46 13.34 -16.69
CA ASP A 263 -14.70 12.74 -17.22
C ASP A 263 -14.45 11.55 -18.17
N ARG A 264 -13.24 11.41 -18.70
CA ARG A 264 -12.85 10.28 -19.57
C ARG A 264 -12.59 8.97 -18.83
N GLU A 265 -12.39 9.02 -17.51
CA GLU A 265 -12.14 7.83 -16.69
C GLU A 265 -13.42 7.11 -16.26
N ASN A 266 -14.58 7.72 -16.44
CA ASN A 266 -15.84 7.02 -16.28
C ASN A 266 -15.93 5.98 -17.40
N SER A 267 -15.98 4.69 -17.02
CA SER A 267 -16.46 3.67 -17.97
C SER A 267 -17.72 4.21 -18.62
N PRO A 268 -17.86 4.14 -19.96
CA PRO A 268 -19.06 4.63 -20.64
C PRO A 268 -20.34 3.96 -20.11
N GLU A 269 -20.21 2.92 -19.31
CA GLU A 269 -21.29 2.15 -18.72
C GLU A 269 -21.59 2.48 -17.26
N ILE A 270 -20.83 3.40 -16.62
CA ILE A 270 -20.97 3.74 -15.21
C ILE A 270 -21.36 5.21 -15.03
N THR A 271 -22.35 5.43 -14.19
CA THR A 271 -22.77 6.76 -13.73
C THR A 271 -22.29 7.01 -12.30
N ALA A 272 -21.73 8.19 -12.06
CA ALA A 272 -21.36 8.67 -10.74
C ALA A 272 -22.47 9.54 -10.16
N LEU A 273 -22.75 9.37 -8.86
CA LEU A 273 -23.75 10.11 -8.10
C LEU A 273 -23.10 10.68 -6.82
N PRO A 274 -23.58 11.82 -6.32
CA PRO A 274 -23.11 12.34 -5.04
C PRO A 274 -23.50 11.42 -3.89
N VAL A 275 -22.63 11.29 -2.89
CA VAL A 275 -22.93 10.56 -1.66
C VAL A 275 -24.02 11.30 -0.89
N PRO A 276 -25.14 10.66 -0.51
CA PRO A 276 -26.24 11.30 0.19
C PRO A 276 -25.82 11.73 1.61
N LYS A 277 -26.42 12.82 2.10
CA LYS A 277 -26.03 13.44 3.38
C LYS A 277 -26.11 12.51 4.58
N TRP A 278 -27.07 11.61 4.62
CA TRP A 278 -27.29 10.70 5.74
C TRP A 278 -26.21 9.60 5.82
N LEU A 279 -25.50 9.33 4.73
CA LEU A 279 -24.42 8.33 4.70
C LEU A 279 -23.09 8.86 5.28
N TRP A 280 -22.96 10.20 5.42
CA TRP A 280 -21.80 10.79 6.07
C TRP A 280 -21.94 10.70 7.60
N PRO A 281 -20.82 10.56 8.35
CA PRO A 281 -20.83 10.66 9.79
C PRO A 281 -21.39 12.03 10.27
N GLU A 282 -22.00 12.06 11.44
CA GLU A 282 -22.56 13.29 12.03
C GLU A 282 -21.48 14.37 12.29
N SER A 283 -20.26 13.96 12.56
CA SER A 283 -19.09 14.83 12.72
C SER A 283 -18.66 15.57 11.44
N GLY A 284 -19.28 15.34 10.36
CA GLY A 284 -19.51 16.03 9.06
C GLY A 284 -18.46 16.94 8.42
N HIS A 285 -17.23 17.01 8.93
CA HIS A 285 -16.24 18.00 8.48
C HIS A 285 -15.26 17.43 7.44
N ASP A 286 -15.23 16.12 7.26
CA ASP A 286 -14.19 15.44 6.51
C ASP A 286 -14.74 14.83 5.21
N ARG A 287 -15.05 15.68 4.24
CA ARG A 287 -15.58 15.23 2.93
C ARG A 287 -14.56 15.35 1.82
N GLU A 288 -13.47 16.05 2.09
CA GLU A 288 -12.40 16.30 1.14
C GLU A 288 -11.29 15.28 1.30
N LEU A 289 -10.87 14.72 0.19
CA LEU A 289 -9.79 13.74 0.08
C LEU A 289 -8.61 14.38 -0.62
N VAL A 290 -7.42 14.11 -0.12
CA VAL A 290 -6.17 14.45 -0.78
C VAL A 290 -5.69 13.23 -1.54
N ALA A 291 -5.42 13.39 -2.83
CA ALA A 291 -4.73 12.41 -3.65
C ALA A 291 -3.31 12.90 -3.93
N SER A 292 -2.33 12.14 -3.54
CA SER A 292 -0.94 12.56 -3.61
C SER A 292 0.00 11.49 -4.14
N CYS A 293 1.11 11.96 -4.68
CA CYS A 293 2.26 11.17 -5.08
C CYS A 293 3.33 11.28 -3.99
N ILE A 294 3.89 10.16 -3.58
CA ILE A 294 4.96 10.11 -2.58
C ILE A 294 6.19 9.39 -3.14
N PHE A 295 7.37 9.83 -2.76
CA PHE A 295 8.64 9.27 -3.20
C PHE A 295 9.76 9.56 -2.20
N ARG A 296 10.92 8.89 -2.32
CA ARG A 296 12.05 9.12 -1.43
C ARG A 296 12.82 10.39 -1.81
N ASN A 297 13.07 11.26 -0.81
CA ASN A 297 13.80 12.51 -1.02
C ASN A 297 15.31 12.33 -1.22
N ARG A 298 15.92 11.30 -0.63
CA ARG A 298 17.38 11.12 -0.65
C ARG A 298 17.88 10.15 -1.73
N VAL A 299 16.98 9.49 -2.44
CA VAL A 299 17.32 8.54 -3.50
C VAL A 299 17.12 9.24 -4.84
N ARG A 300 18.16 9.22 -5.68
CA ARG A 300 18.03 9.74 -7.05
C ARG A 300 17.08 8.82 -7.81
N LEU A 301 15.94 9.37 -8.19
CA LEU A 301 14.96 8.66 -9.00
C LEU A 301 15.56 8.23 -10.34
N SER A 302 15.16 7.07 -10.85
CA SER A 302 15.54 6.60 -12.18
C SER A 302 15.04 7.59 -13.26
N PRO A 303 15.66 7.63 -14.44
CA PRO A 303 15.16 8.44 -15.55
C PRO A 303 13.69 8.16 -15.87
N ALA A 304 13.25 6.90 -15.74
CA ALA A 304 11.86 6.51 -15.91
C ALA A 304 10.94 7.13 -14.86
N ALA A 305 11.33 7.13 -13.59
CA ALA A 305 10.56 7.75 -12.51
C ALA A 305 10.50 9.28 -12.66
N GLN A 306 11.62 9.91 -13.05
CA GLN A 306 11.65 11.35 -13.32
C GLN A 306 10.73 11.75 -14.47
N MET A 307 10.72 10.99 -15.56
CA MET A 307 9.82 11.22 -16.69
C MET A 307 8.37 11.05 -16.28
N TYR A 308 8.05 10.01 -15.52
CA TYR A 308 6.70 9.78 -15.02
C TYR A 308 6.19 10.92 -14.13
N LEU A 309 7.02 11.41 -13.20
CA LEU A 309 6.67 12.57 -12.36
C LEU A 309 6.49 13.84 -13.19
N ALA A 310 7.29 14.02 -14.25
CA ALA A 310 7.12 15.16 -15.14
C ALA A 310 5.80 15.10 -15.94
N GLU A 311 5.36 13.92 -16.34
CA GLU A 311 4.04 13.75 -16.97
C GLU A 311 2.89 13.95 -15.98
N LEU A 312 3.03 13.48 -14.72
CA LEU A 312 2.06 13.74 -13.66
C LEU A 312 1.88 15.24 -13.35
N SER A 313 2.97 16.00 -13.38
CA SER A 313 2.93 17.45 -13.13
C SER A 313 2.26 18.26 -14.24
N ARG A 314 1.91 17.62 -15.37
CA ARG A 314 1.19 18.21 -16.51
C ARG A 314 -0.31 17.92 -16.53
N LEU A 315 -0.76 17.08 -15.59
CA LEU A 315 -2.18 16.78 -15.38
C LEU A 315 -2.84 17.86 -14.54
#